data_b4e402330fdbc25a5036c38b739a08d7
#
_entry.id   b4e402330fdbc25a5036c38b739a08d7
#
_cell.length_a   1.000
_cell.length_b   1.000
_cell.length_c   1.000
_cell.angle_alpha   90.00
_cell.angle_beta   90.00
_cell.angle_gamma   90.00
#
_symmetry.space_group_name_H-M   'P 1'
#
loop_
_entity.id
_entity.type
_entity.pdbx_description
1 polymer ?
#
loop_
_entity_poly.entity_id
_entity_poly.type
_entity_poly.pdbx_seq_one_letter_code
_entity_poly.pdbx_strand_id
1 'polypeptide(L)'
;NNNEQKDKMDGIEMLLRSLHGYRKKNPADGGEEECVENLCSALCGVLDDDARVLEAFLQHQGIELMLKMLSKKMYAWRGALRVLSHAMSAAASVNRGGEICASVIEHGGLKLLFPALMGTVKINVTPNDSKKKKLKMIDAVTTEEEEATMNILAIMVISLSSEAAATKKDEQQDNDNDDNATSNSTTPSTTLTYLVPLKRLIRKFREKEHEKCDRLVELHDKYLLRVVTAETKYLTEQEEDGDDDDVLDRYRLDAGMSTLRSIALVIGGLCCISGNVREYLVEKLKEEENRNGVNEIVQVLESLIEEEKEDGDLSSGAQKVLNSMRALV
;
A
#
# COMPACT_ATOMS: atom_id res chain seq x y z
N ASN A 1 12.60 -5.01 43.53
CA ASN A 1 13.00 -4.22 42.34
C ASN A 1 12.16 -4.48 41.09
N ASN A 2 11.05 -5.25 41.20
CA ASN A 2 10.16 -5.55 40.06
C ASN A 2 8.94 -4.59 39.94
N ASN A 3 8.85 -3.56 40.77
CA ASN A 3 7.70 -2.63 40.75
C ASN A 3 7.97 -1.26 40.08
N GLU A 4 9.22 -0.95 39.72
CA GLU A 4 9.55 0.32 39.06
C GLU A 4 9.45 0.30 37.52
N GLN A 5 9.23 -0.90 36.94
CA GLN A 5 9.12 -1.07 35.48
C GLN A 5 7.70 -0.95 34.93
N LYS A 6 6.72 -0.70 35.78
CA LYS A 6 5.29 -0.72 35.44
C LYS A 6 4.69 0.61 34.98
N ASP A 7 5.43 1.70 35.01
CA ASP A 7 4.89 3.06 34.72
C ASP A 7 5.64 3.87 33.65
N LYS A 8 6.59 3.28 32.92
CA LYS A 8 7.13 3.96 31.73
C LYS A 8 6.26 3.60 30.53
N MET A 9 5.39 4.54 30.17
CA MET A 9 4.62 4.49 28.93
C MET A 9 5.61 4.40 27.75
N ASP A 10 5.43 3.42 26.87
CA ASP A 10 6.20 3.30 25.64
C ASP A 10 5.99 4.54 24.75
N GLY A 11 7.03 5.02 24.07
CA GLY A 11 6.95 6.17 23.16
C GLY A 11 5.89 5.99 22.08
N ILE A 12 5.74 4.76 21.55
CA ILE A 12 4.70 4.44 20.57
C ILE A 12 3.31 4.55 21.18
N GLU A 13 3.11 4.05 22.40
CA GLU A 13 1.84 4.21 23.11
C GLU A 13 1.49 5.69 23.31
N MET A 14 2.47 6.52 23.66
CA MET A 14 2.25 7.98 23.83
C MET A 14 1.81 8.64 22.53
N LEU A 15 2.47 8.33 21.40
CA LEU A 15 2.10 8.88 20.10
C LEU A 15 0.68 8.45 19.69
N LEU A 16 0.37 7.15 19.81
CA LEU A 16 -0.96 6.61 19.48
C LEU A 16 -2.06 7.18 20.39
N ARG A 17 -1.81 7.36 21.71
CA ARG A 17 -2.76 7.99 22.63
C ARG A 17 -3.02 9.45 22.27
N SER A 18 -1.99 10.19 21.86
CA SER A 18 -2.12 11.58 21.44
C SER A 18 -2.99 11.68 20.18
N LEU A 19 -2.72 10.84 19.16
CA LEU A 19 -3.52 10.76 17.94
C LEU A 19 -4.97 10.29 18.19
N HIS A 20 -5.17 9.39 19.15
CA HIS A 20 -6.51 8.90 19.48
C HIS A 20 -7.49 10.01 19.84
N GLY A 21 -7.01 11.14 20.39
CA GLY A 21 -7.83 12.33 20.64
C GLY A 21 -8.48 12.89 19.37
N TYR A 22 -7.78 12.82 18.24
CA TYR A 22 -8.21 13.38 16.95
C TYR A 22 -9.03 12.41 16.08
N ARG A 23 -9.28 11.18 16.53
CA ARG A 23 -10.06 10.19 15.76
C ARG A 23 -11.52 10.60 15.48
N LYS A 24 -12.07 11.55 16.26
CA LYS A 24 -13.48 12.01 16.16
C LYS A 24 -13.64 13.52 16.13
N LYS A 25 -12.58 14.27 16.28
CA LYS A 25 -12.59 15.74 16.26
C LYS A 25 -11.51 16.26 15.34
N ASN A 26 -11.75 17.41 14.76
CA ASN A 26 -10.71 18.15 14.04
C ASN A 26 -9.85 18.91 15.05
N PRO A 27 -8.61 19.28 14.68
CA PRO A 27 -7.82 20.29 15.36
C PRO A 27 -8.61 21.58 15.54
N ALA A 28 -8.36 22.27 16.65
CA ALA A 28 -9.05 23.52 16.99
C ALA A 28 -8.44 24.74 16.27
N ASP A 29 -7.15 24.68 15.97
CA ASP A 29 -6.37 25.73 15.34
C ASP A 29 -5.17 25.16 14.56
N GLY A 30 -4.39 26.05 13.92
CA GLY A 30 -3.23 25.67 13.13
C GLY A 30 -2.10 25.01 13.95
N GLY A 31 -1.97 25.34 15.23
CA GLY A 31 -0.98 24.69 16.11
C GLY A 31 -1.36 23.23 16.40
N GLU A 32 -2.65 22.94 16.62
CA GLU A 32 -3.12 21.55 16.73
C GLU A 32 -3.04 20.82 15.39
N GLU A 33 -3.25 21.49 14.24
CA GLU A 33 -3.06 20.91 12.92
C GLU A 33 -1.62 20.46 12.72
N GLU A 34 -0.65 21.35 13.00
CA GLU A 34 0.78 21.03 12.95
C GLU A 34 1.15 19.90 13.91
N CYS A 35 0.59 19.91 15.11
CA CYS A 35 0.80 18.84 16.09
C CYS A 35 0.35 17.47 15.55
N VAL A 36 -0.82 17.38 14.91
CA VAL A 36 -1.33 16.13 14.32
C VAL A 36 -0.42 15.66 13.18
N GLU A 37 0.02 16.56 12.30
CA GLU A 37 0.95 16.23 11.21
C GLU A 37 2.30 15.73 11.75
N ASN A 38 2.87 16.41 12.76
CA ASN A 38 4.13 16.00 13.38
C ASN A 38 4.02 14.65 14.10
N LEU A 39 2.90 14.36 14.77
CA LEU A 39 2.64 13.05 15.38
C LEU A 39 2.58 11.92 14.34
N CYS A 40 1.91 12.17 13.21
CA CYS A 40 1.84 11.20 12.11
C CYS A 40 3.22 11.01 11.46
N SER A 41 3.96 12.10 11.20
CA SER A 41 5.30 12.05 10.61
C SER A 41 6.29 11.33 11.53
N ALA A 42 6.23 11.57 12.85
CA ALA A 42 7.04 10.85 13.82
C ALA A 42 6.77 9.34 13.82
N LEU A 43 5.48 8.93 13.73
CA LEU A 43 5.13 7.51 13.61
C LEU A 43 5.65 6.90 12.30
N CYS A 44 5.54 7.61 11.17
CA CYS A 44 6.09 7.13 9.90
C CYS A 44 7.59 6.89 10.02
N GLY A 45 8.37 7.90 10.48
CA GLY A 45 9.83 7.77 10.58
C GLY A 45 10.28 6.63 11.49
N VAL A 46 9.65 6.45 12.68
CA VAL A 46 10.08 5.37 13.59
C VAL A 46 9.61 3.99 13.15
N LEU A 47 8.55 3.87 12.33
CA LEU A 47 8.09 2.60 11.78
C LEU A 47 9.06 2.06 10.70
N ASP A 48 9.74 2.93 9.98
CA ASP A 48 10.69 2.53 8.94
C ASP A 48 12.03 2.04 9.51
N ASP A 49 12.37 2.42 10.76
CA ASP A 49 13.70 2.22 11.32
C ASP A 49 13.86 0.91 12.11
N ASP A 50 12.81 0.36 12.74
CA ASP A 50 12.96 -0.75 13.68
C ASP A 50 11.74 -1.67 13.77
N ALA A 51 11.97 -2.97 13.51
CA ALA A 51 10.96 -4.03 13.64
C ALA A 51 10.30 -4.08 15.05
N ARG A 52 11.00 -3.67 16.11
CA ARG A 52 10.45 -3.61 17.47
C ARG A 52 9.39 -2.51 17.60
N VAL A 53 9.53 -1.43 16.84
CA VAL A 53 8.54 -0.35 16.79
C VAL A 53 7.26 -0.84 16.14
N LEU A 54 7.36 -1.61 15.05
CA LEU A 54 6.21 -2.26 14.43
C LEU A 54 5.48 -3.17 15.44
N GLU A 55 6.20 -3.99 16.21
CA GLU A 55 5.59 -4.86 17.21
C GLU A 55 4.86 -4.04 18.28
N ALA A 56 5.46 -2.99 18.82
CA ALA A 56 4.81 -2.09 19.77
C ALA A 56 3.58 -1.39 19.16
N PHE A 57 3.66 -0.95 17.90
CA PHE A 57 2.53 -0.35 17.17
C PHE A 57 1.35 -1.33 17.05
N LEU A 58 1.62 -2.60 16.73
CA LEU A 58 0.59 -3.65 16.66
C LEU A 58 0.01 -3.98 18.02
N GLN A 59 0.83 -4.13 19.06
CA GLN A 59 0.39 -4.41 20.44
C GLN A 59 -0.51 -3.30 20.99
N HIS A 60 -0.27 -2.05 20.62
CA HIS A 60 -1.09 -0.89 21.01
C HIS A 60 -2.24 -0.59 20.04
N GLN A 61 -2.65 -1.57 19.20
CA GLN A 61 -3.78 -1.45 18.27
C GLN A 61 -3.63 -0.28 17.27
N GLY A 62 -2.42 -0.07 16.78
CA GLY A 62 -2.12 1.02 15.84
C GLY A 62 -2.90 0.87 14.52
N ILE A 63 -3.01 -0.34 13.97
CA ILE A 63 -3.78 -0.61 12.74
C ILE A 63 -5.26 -0.24 12.94
N GLU A 64 -5.88 -0.70 14.02
CA GLU A 64 -7.29 -0.42 14.34
C GLU A 64 -7.54 1.07 14.54
N LEU A 65 -6.60 1.78 15.17
CA LEU A 65 -6.67 3.23 15.33
C LEU A 65 -6.63 3.93 13.96
N MET A 66 -5.68 3.58 13.08
CA MET A 66 -5.59 4.17 11.74
C MET A 66 -6.87 3.90 10.94
N LEU A 67 -7.36 2.67 10.91
CA LEU A 67 -8.62 2.33 10.24
C LEU A 67 -9.82 3.10 10.82
N LYS A 68 -9.83 3.31 12.14
CA LYS A 68 -10.86 4.11 12.80
C LYS A 68 -10.82 5.57 12.38
N MET A 69 -9.62 6.16 12.29
CA MET A 69 -9.43 7.53 11.83
C MET A 69 -9.86 7.67 10.36
N LEU A 70 -9.46 6.75 9.50
CA LEU A 70 -9.89 6.70 8.10
C LEU A 70 -11.42 6.63 7.96
N SER A 71 -12.10 5.84 8.82
CA SER A 71 -13.55 5.71 8.78
C SER A 71 -14.31 6.99 9.13
N LYS A 72 -13.70 7.89 9.89
CA LYS A 72 -14.33 9.12 10.39
C LYS A 72 -14.24 10.29 9.41
N LYS A 73 -13.30 10.23 8.45
CA LYS A 73 -13.13 11.27 7.42
C LYS A 73 -12.99 12.68 8.01
N MET A 74 -12.20 12.79 9.08
CA MET A 74 -11.83 14.05 9.73
C MET A 74 -10.45 14.52 9.23
N TYR A 75 -9.93 15.63 9.74
CA TYR A 75 -8.63 16.20 9.37
C TYR A 75 -7.49 15.16 9.37
N ALA A 76 -7.39 14.37 10.42
CA ALA A 76 -6.34 13.37 10.59
C ALA A 76 -6.44 12.16 9.63
N TRP A 77 -7.38 12.16 8.68
CA TRP A 77 -7.57 11.08 7.69
C TRP A 77 -6.31 10.87 6.84
N ARG A 78 -5.69 11.96 6.36
CA ARG A 78 -4.48 11.91 5.52
C ARG A 78 -3.30 11.31 6.26
N GLY A 79 -3.01 11.84 7.47
CA GLY A 79 -1.95 11.32 8.31
C GLY A 79 -2.15 9.84 8.67
N ALA A 80 -3.39 9.43 8.97
CA ALA A 80 -3.70 8.02 9.25
C ALA A 80 -3.45 7.10 8.04
N LEU A 81 -3.71 7.56 6.81
CA LEU A 81 -3.43 6.80 5.59
C LEU A 81 -1.91 6.62 5.40
N ARG A 82 -1.12 7.69 5.59
CA ARG A 82 0.36 7.63 5.53
C ARG A 82 0.92 6.66 6.58
N VAL A 83 0.52 6.80 7.84
CA VAL A 83 0.97 5.89 8.92
C VAL A 83 0.60 4.44 8.62
N LEU A 84 -0.59 4.17 8.08
CA LEU A 84 -0.99 2.82 7.68
C LEU A 84 -0.09 2.28 6.56
N SER A 85 0.27 3.12 5.58
CA SER A 85 1.18 2.76 4.48
C SER A 85 2.56 2.36 5.02
N HIS A 86 3.17 3.18 5.88
CA HIS A 86 4.47 2.89 6.51
C HIS A 86 4.43 1.62 7.37
N ALA A 87 3.38 1.44 8.19
CA ALA A 87 3.23 0.24 9.00
C ALA A 87 3.12 -1.03 8.15
N MET A 88 2.45 -0.96 7.00
CA MET A 88 2.35 -2.10 6.09
C MET A 88 3.66 -2.37 5.34
N SER A 89 4.41 -1.33 4.96
CA SER A 89 5.76 -1.47 4.39
C SER A 89 6.72 -2.12 5.39
N ALA A 90 6.76 -1.61 6.62
CA ALA A 90 7.56 -2.21 7.69
C ALA A 90 7.18 -3.67 7.97
N ALA A 91 5.89 -4.02 7.87
CA ALA A 91 5.46 -5.40 8.02
C ALA A 91 5.90 -6.30 6.86
N ALA A 92 5.88 -5.78 5.65
CA ALA A 92 6.34 -6.50 4.47
C ALA A 92 7.84 -6.79 4.53
N SER A 93 8.66 -5.83 4.96
CA SER A 93 10.13 -5.99 5.09
C SER A 93 10.52 -7.06 6.11
N VAL A 94 9.71 -7.31 7.14
CA VAL A 94 9.95 -8.37 8.15
C VAL A 94 9.12 -9.64 7.90
N ASN A 95 8.63 -9.86 6.67
CA ASN A 95 7.83 -11.02 6.26
C ASN A 95 6.51 -11.22 7.05
N ARG A 96 5.93 -10.15 7.59
CA ARG A 96 4.61 -10.15 8.26
C ARG A 96 3.52 -9.47 7.42
N GLY A 97 3.82 -9.13 6.17
CA GLY A 97 2.90 -8.43 5.27
C GLY A 97 1.55 -9.15 5.12
N GLY A 98 1.54 -10.46 4.93
CA GLY A 98 0.31 -11.25 4.78
C GLY A 98 -0.59 -11.20 6.02
N GLU A 99 -0.02 -11.31 7.22
CA GLU A 99 -0.73 -11.23 8.50
C GLU A 99 -1.45 -9.88 8.65
N ILE A 100 -0.72 -8.79 8.43
CA ILE A 100 -1.27 -7.44 8.60
C ILE A 100 -2.28 -7.11 7.51
N CYS A 101 -2.04 -7.52 6.25
CA CYS A 101 -3.00 -7.37 5.18
C CYS A 101 -4.31 -8.11 5.47
N ALA A 102 -4.25 -9.34 5.98
CA ALA A 102 -5.43 -10.08 6.39
C ALA A 102 -6.19 -9.34 7.49
N SER A 103 -5.50 -8.87 8.53
CA SER A 103 -6.08 -8.08 9.62
C SER A 103 -6.74 -6.80 9.11
N VAL A 104 -6.09 -6.01 8.25
CA VAL A 104 -6.67 -4.80 7.65
C VAL A 104 -7.95 -5.11 6.88
N ILE A 105 -7.99 -6.21 6.12
CA ILE A 105 -9.17 -6.63 5.35
C ILE A 105 -10.29 -7.08 6.28
N GLU A 106 -10.00 -7.82 7.33
CA GLU A 106 -10.98 -8.29 8.32
C GLU A 106 -11.62 -7.12 9.07
N HIS A 107 -10.85 -6.12 9.43
CA HIS A 107 -11.33 -4.88 10.05
C HIS A 107 -11.99 -3.89 9.07
N GLY A 108 -12.24 -4.33 7.82
CA GLY A 108 -13.00 -3.57 6.83
C GLY A 108 -12.20 -2.53 6.06
N GLY A 109 -10.87 -2.61 6.05
CA GLY A 109 -9.97 -1.67 5.37
C GLY A 109 -10.29 -1.47 3.88
N LEU A 110 -10.72 -2.52 3.16
CA LEU A 110 -11.08 -2.38 1.74
C LEU A 110 -12.19 -1.35 1.49
N LYS A 111 -13.13 -1.18 2.43
CA LYS A 111 -14.19 -0.15 2.31
C LYS A 111 -13.66 1.28 2.47
N LEU A 112 -12.48 1.42 3.04
CA LEU A 112 -11.81 2.70 3.28
C LEU A 112 -10.80 3.02 2.17
N LEU A 113 -10.07 2.00 1.67
CA LEU A 113 -9.02 2.15 0.66
C LEU A 113 -9.58 2.31 -0.76
N PHE A 114 -10.62 1.56 -1.15
CA PHE A 114 -11.15 1.69 -2.51
C PHE A 114 -11.77 3.05 -2.83
N PRO A 115 -12.49 3.75 -1.93
CA PRO A 115 -12.83 5.15 -2.17
C PRO A 115 -11.63 6.08 -2.32
N ALA A 116 -10.49 5.80 -1.66
CA ALA A 116 -9.25 6.54 -1.84
C ALA A 116 -8.66 6.29 -3.24
N LEU A 117 -8.56 5.01 -3.67
CA LEU A 117 -8.17 4.64 -5.04
C LEU A 117 -9.01 5.37 -6.09
N MET A 118 -10.33 5.44 -5.89
CA MET A 118 -11.26 6.11 -6.81
C MET A 118 -11.26 7.65 -6.70
N GLY A 119 -10.45 8.24 -5.82
CA GLY A 119 -10.38 9.69 -5.62
C GLY A 119 -11.68 10.33 -5.06
N THR A 120 -12.57 9.53 -4.48
CA THR A 120 -13.92 9.98 -4.10
C THR A 120 -14.06 10.36 -2.63
N VAL A 121 -12.96 10.28 -1.86
CA VAL A 121 -13.00 10.60 -0.42
C VAL A 121 -13.09 12.09 -0.20
N LYS A 122 -14.05 12.49 0.62
CA LYS A 122 -14.16 13.86 1.14
C LYS A 122 -14.01 13.85 2.65
N ILE A 123 -13.20 14.74 3.19
CA ILE A 123 -12.99 14.89 4.62
C ILE A 123 -13.65 16.16 5.14
N ASN A 124 -14.04 16.12 6.41
CA ASN A 124 -14.63 17.25 7.10
C ASN A 124 -13.50 17.98 7.84
N VAL A 125 -13.27 19.24 7.49
CA VAL A 125 -12.30 20.11 8.16
C VAL A 125 -12.99 21.29 8.80
N THR A 126 -12.42 21.80 9.90
CA THR A 126 -12.86 23.04 10.50
C THR A 126 -12.19 24.20 9.77
N PRO A 127 -12.93 25.19 9.22
CA PRO A 127 -12.28 26.33 8.59
C PRO A 127 -11.47 27.14 9.64
N ASN A 128 -10.28 27.61 9.25
CA ASN A 128 -9.42 28.46 10.09
C ASN A 128 -10.04 29.84 10.41
N ASP A 129 -11.18 30.16 9.81
CA ASP A 129 -11.88 31.41 10.05
C ASP A 129 -12.81 31.26 11.26
N SER A 130 -12.39 31.81 12.40
CA SER A 130 -13.03 31.72 13.73
C SER A 130 -14.49 32.19 13.80
N LYS A 131 -15.04 32.74 12.72
CA LYS A 131 -16.44 33.21 12.62
C LYS A 131 -17.41 32.19 12.02
N LYS A 132 -16.93 31.09 11.41
CA LYS A 132 -17.78 30.09 10.75
C LYS A 132 -17.56 28.70 11.36
N LYS A 133 -18.36 28.31 12.34
CA LYS A 133 -18.34 26.94 12.95
C LYS A 133 -18.88 25.82 12.02
N LYS A 134 -19.12 26.08 10.73
CA LYS A 134 -19.58 25.02 9.80
C LYS A 134 -18.39 24.24 9.26
N LEU A 135 -18.40 22.93 9.45
CA LEU A 135 -17.47 22.00 8.80
C LEU A 135 -17.51 22.20 7.28
N LYS A 136 -16.34 22.25 6.66
CA LYS A 136 -16.18 22.29 5.22
C LYS A 136 -15.76 20.90 4.73
N MET A 137 -16.43 20.39 3.71
CA MET A 137 -15.99 19.18 3.01
C MET A 137 -14.97 19.57 1.95
N ILE A 138 -13.81 18.91 1.97
CA ILE A 138 -12.75 19.04 0.96
C ILE A 138 -12.40 17.68 0.41
N ASP A 139 -11.90 17.64 -0.83
CA ASP A 139 -11.35 16.43 -1.40
C ASP A 139 -10.09 16.02 -0.62
N ALA A 140 -10.02 14.75 -0.22
CA ALA A 140 -8.95 14.26 0.64
C ALA A 140 -7.75 13.74 -0.15
N VAL A 141 -7.98 13.25 -1.37
CA VAL A 141 -6.97 12.52 -2.14
C VAL A 141 -6.18 13.49 -3.02
N THR A 142 -4.92 13.59 -2.74
CA THR A 142 -3.88 14.29 -3.52
C THR A 142 -2.87 13.26 -4.02
N THR A 143 -1.74 13.71 -4.57
CA THR A 143 -0.67 12.82 -5.04
C THR A 143 -0.11 11.95 -3.91
N GLU A 144 0.07 12.51 -2.71
CA GLU A 144 0.58 11.77 -1.54
C GLU A 144 -0.38 10.66 -1.09
N GLU A 145 -1.69 10.91 -1.10
CA GLU A 145 -2.68 9.91 -0.74
C GLU A 145 -2.89 8.87 -1.84
N GLU A 146 -2.71 9.24 -3.11
CA GLU A 146 -2.65 8.27 -4.22
C GLU A 146 -1.46 7.32 -4.01
N GLU A 147 -0.26 7.85 -3.73
CA GLU A 147 0.95 7.07 -3.45
C GLU A 147 0.75 6.12 -2.26
N ALA A 148 0.33 6.63 -1.10
CA ALA A 148 0.08 5.80 0.07
C ALA A 148 -0.97 4.70 -0.20
N THR A 149 -2.02 5.02 -0.96
CA THR A 149 -3.06 4.05 -1.33
C THR A 149 -2.51 2.96 -2.25
N MET A 150 -1.71 3.35 -3.25
CA MET A 150 -1.12 2.40 -4.20
C MET A 150 -0.10 1.49 -3.53
N ASN A 151 0.74 2.04 -2.64
CA ASN A 151 1.68 1.25 -1.85
C ASN A 151 0.95 0.20 -0.98
N ILE A 152 -0.09 0.60 -0.25
CA ILE A 152 -0.92 -0.33 0.54
C ILE A 152 -1.50 -1.45 -0.34
N LEU A 153 -2.05 -1.11 -1.51
CA LEU A 153 -2.65 -2.10 -2.41
C LEU A 153 -1.59 -3.04 -3.02
N ALA A 154 -0.40 -2.52 -3.36
CA ALA A 154 0.71 -3.33 -3.86
C ALA A 154 1.16 -4.36 -2.81
N ILE A 155 1.37 -3.92 -1.56
CA ILE A 155 1.71 -4.81 -0.45
C ILE A 155 0.61 -5.87 -0.25
N MET A 156 -0.67 -5.49 -0.28
CA MET A 156 -1.78 -6.44 -0.15
C MET A 156 -1.78 -7.50 -1.24
N VAL A 157 -1.61 -7.09 -2.50
CA VAL A 157 -1.62 -8.02 -3.64
C VAL A 157 -0.43 -8.98 -3.56
N ILE A 158 0.79 -8.46 -3.31
CA ILE A 158 2.01 -9.26 -3.28
C ILE A 158 2.04 -10.18 -2.05
N SER A 159 1.86 -9.65 -0.86
CA SER A 159 1.98 -10.42 0.39
C SER A 159 0.92 -11.52 0.49
N LEU A 160 -0.36 -11.19 0.24
CA LEU A 160 -1.43 -12.20 0.31
C LEU A 160 -1.30 -13.28 -0.76
N SER A 161 -0.82 -12.94 -1.97
CA SER A 161 -0.61 -13.94 -3.02
C SER A 161 0.57 -14.86 -2.72
N SER A 162 1.65 -14.35 -2.14
CA SER A 162 2.82 -15.12 -1.74
C SER A 162 2.47 -16.10 -0.61
N GLU A 163 1.80 -15.65 0.43
CA GLU A 163 1.37 -16.49 1.56
C GLU A 163 0.35 -17.55 1.14
N ALA A 164 -0.65 -17.18 0.31
CA ALA A 164 -1.63 -18.13 -0.21
C ALA A 164 -1.01 -19.19 -1.14
N ALA A 165 0.12 -18.91 -1.77
CA ALA A 165 0.85 -19.87 -2.59
C ALA A 165 1.76 -20.78 -1.75
N ALA A 166 2.39 -20.26 -0.70
CA ALA A 166 3.24 -21.02 0.21
C ALA A 166 2.43 -22.09 0.95
N THR A 167 1.30 -21.71 1.53
CA THR A 167 0.44 -22.63 2.29
C THR A 167 -0.13 -23.78 1.44
N LYS A 168 -0.32 -23.60 0.12
CA LYS A 168 -0.75 -24.69 -0.78
C LYS A 168 0.34 -25.72 -1.04
N LYS A 169 1.62 -25.35 -0.97
CA LYS A 169 2.74 -26.27 -1.16
C LYS A 169 2.94 -27.16 0.05
N ASP A 170 2.78 -26.60 1.25
CA ASP A 170 2.92 -27.36 2.50
C ASP A 170 1.84 -28.45 2.62
N GLU A 171 0.58 -28.17 2.24
CA GLU A 171 -0.51 -29.15 2.25
C GLU A 171 -0.32 -30.28 1.22
N GLN A 172 0.42 -30.09 0.12
CA GLN A 172 0.72 -31.13 -0.86
C GLN A 172 1.86 -32.03 -0.41
N GLN A 173 2.80 -31.53 0.37
CA GLN A 173 3.94 -32.30 0.87
C GLN A 173 3.59 -33.23 2.02
N ASP A 174 2.62 -32.87 2.87
CA ASP A 174 2.13 -33.69 3.99
C ASP A 174 1.25 -34.88 3.52
N ASN A 175 0.63 -34.79 2.35
CA ASN A 175 -0.22 -35.87 1.84
C ASN A 175 0.56 -37.02 1.19
N ASP A 176 1.86 -36.85 0.89
CA ASP A 176 2.68 -37.90 0.28
C ASP A 176 3.39 -38.82 1.30
N ASN A 177 3.25 -38.56 2.62
CA ASN A 177 4.04 -39.25 3.64
C ASN A 177 3.27 -40.02 4.72
N ASP A 178 1.93 -40.11 4.72
CA ASP A 178 1.25 -40.85 5.80
C ASP A 178 -0.03 -41.56 5.40
N ASP A 179 0.13 -42.90 5.16
CA ASP A 179 -0.99 -43.84 4.96
C ASP A 179 -1.63 -44.33 6.29
N ASN A 180 -1.33 -43.69 7.44
CA ASN A 180 -1.88 -44.20 8.70
C ASN A 180 -1.87 -43.19 9.86
N ALA A 181 -2.81 -42.25 9.93
CA ALA A 181 -3.17 -41.65 11.21
C ALA A 181 -4.58 -41.01 11.22
N THR A 182 -5.49 -41.71 11.86
CA THR A 182 -6.77 -41.17 12.32
C THR A 182 -6.52 -40.19 13.44
N SER A 183 -6.58 -38.89 13.20
CA SER A 183 -6.71 -37.90 14.27
C SER A 183 -7.51 -36.66 13.81
N ASN A 184 -8.68 -36.49 14.41
CA ASN A 184 -9.49 -35.27 14.42
C ASN A 184 -8.69 -34.11 15.05
N SER A 185 -7.98 -33.32 14.25
CA SER A 185 -7.48 -32.03 14.68
C SER A 185 -8.13 -30.92 13.86
N THR A 186 -9.13 -30.27 14.47
CA THR A 186 -9.81 -29.08 13.98
C THR A 186 -8.92 -27.86 14.21
N THR A 187 -7.75 -27.82 13.61
CA THR A 187 -7.01 -26.57 13.41
C THR A 187 -7.52 -25.93 12.12
N PRO A 188 -7.94 -24.65 12.12
CA PRO A 188 -8.26 -23.98 10.86
C PRO A 188 -7.02 -24.01 9.99
N SER A 189 -7.12 -24.60 8.81
CA SER A 189 -6.01 -24.70 7.86
C SER A 189 -5.42 -23.31 7.62
N THR A 190 -4.12 -23.15 7.81
CA THR A 190 -3.38 -21.89 7.62
C THR A 190 -3.65 -21.29 6.23
N THR A 191 -3.93 -22.15 5.24
CA THR A 191 -4.32 -21.78 3.88
C THR A 191 -5.57 -20.90 3.85
N LEU A 192 -6.56 -21.13 4.70
CA LEU A 192 -7.80 -20.33 4.76
C LEU A 192 -7.53 -18.91 5.28
N THR A 193 -6.52 -18.71 6.12
CA THR A 193 -6.18 -17.43 6.74
C THR A 193 -5.86 -16.36 5.70
N TYR A 194 -5.14 -16.69 4.63
CA TYR A 194 -4.75 -15.73 3.60
C TYR A 194 -5.61 -15.80 2.34
N LEU A 195 -6.15 -16.98 2.02
CA LEU A 195 -6.96 -17.17 0.82
C LEU A 195 -8.29 -16.41 0.86
N VAL A 196 -8.94 -16.33 2.03
CA VAL A 196 -10.21 -15.59 2.18
C VAL A 196 -10.00 -14.08 2.02
N PRO A 197 -9.05 -13.43 2.68
CA PRO A 197 -8.70 -12.03 2.44
C PRO A 197 -8.33 -11.75 0.98
N LEU A 198 -7.51 -12.60 0.35
CA LEU A 198 -7.13 -12.47 -1.05
C LEU A 198 -8.35 -12.52 -2.00
N LYS A 199 -9.26 -13.46 -1.80
CA LYS A 199 -10.51 -13.55 -2.57
C LYS A 199 -11.39 -12.30 -2.39
N ARG A 200 -11.43 -11.72 -1.17
CA ARG A 200 -12.16 -10.47 -0.91
C ARG A 200 -11.53 -9.30 -1.67
N LEU A 201 -10.19 -9.21 -1.71
CA LEU A 201 -9.46 -8.19 -2.45
C LEU A 201 -9.75 -8.31 -3.95
N ILE A 202 -9.57 -9.50 -4.56
CA ILE A 202 -9.84 -9.75 -5.99
C ILE A 202 -11.29 -9.40 -6.35
N ARG A 203 -12.25 -9.78 -5.50
CA ARG A 203 -13.67 -9.46 -5.74
C ARG A 203 -13.90 -7.97 -5.88
N LYS A 204 -13.15 -7.13 -5.14
CA LYS A 204 -13.27 -5.67 -5.25
C LYS A 204 -12.89 -5.15 -6.64
N PHE A 205 -11.89 -5.71 -7.28
CA PHE A 205 -11.50 -5.35 -8.63
C PHE A 205 -12.46 -5.86 -9.71
N ARG A 206 -13.28 -6.87 -9.40
CA ARG A 206 -14.30 -7.41 -10.30
C ARG A 206 -15.68 -6.72 -10.18
N GLU A 207 -15.90 -5.93 -9.13
CA GLU A 207 -17.15 -5.21 -8.91
C GLU A 207 -17.36 -4.12 -9.97
N LYS A 208 -18.63 -3.86 -10.34
CA LYS A 208 -19.05 -2.78 -11.24
C LYS A 208 -18.27 -2.76 -12.57
N GLU A 209 -18.32 -3.87 -13.28
CA GLU A 209 -17.69 -4.00 -14.61
C GLU A 209 -16.21 -3.60 -14.62
N HIS A 210 -15.49 -3.92 -13.54
CA HIS A 210 -14.06 -3.65 -13.36
C HIS A 210 -13.67 -2.15 -13.25
N GLU A 211 -14.57 -1.24 -12.84
CA GLU A 211 -14.29 0.21 -12.70
C GLU A 211 -12.96 0.54 -11.98
N LYS A 212 -12.52 -0.36 -11.09
CA LYS A 212 -11.28 -0.17 -10.34
C LYS A 212 -10.05 -0.57 -11.14
N CYS A 213 -10.21 -1.48 -12.10
CA CYS A 213 -9.17 -1.78 -13.08
C CYS A 213 -9.00 -0.62 -14.05
N ASP A 214 -10.10 0.00 -14.51
CA ASP A 214 -10.03 1.23 -15.32
C ASP A 214 -9.27 2.32 -14.57
N ARG A 215 -9.59 2.51 -13.29
CA ARG A 215 -8.88 3.50 -12.47
C ARG A 215 -7.39 3.20 -12.31
N LEU A 216 -6.99 1.93 -12.23
CA LEU A 216 -5.57 1.56 -12.22
C LEU A 216 -4.86 1.93 -13.52
N VAL A 217 -5.51 1.69 -14.67
CA VAL A 217 -4.95 2.07 -15.98
C VAL A 217 -4.85 3.58 -16.11
N GLU A 218 -5.91 4.34 -15.74
CA GLU A 218 -5.86 5.82 -15.70
C GLU A 218 -4.70 6.35 -14.83
N LEU A 219 -4.49 5.76 -13.65
CA LEU A 219 -3.40 6.17 -12.76
C LEU A 219 -2.04 5.79 -13.38
N HIS A 220 -1.91 4.61 -13.97
CA HIS A 220 -0.71 4.22 -14.70
C HIS A 220 -0.33 5.25 -15.75
N ASP A 221 -1.27 5.61 -16.60
CA ASP A 221 -1.06 6.59 -17.68
C ASP A 221 -0.67 7.98 -17.14
N LYS A 222 -1.36 8.41 -16.09
CA LYS A 222 -1.06 9.68 -15.41
C LYS A 222 0.37 9.72 -14.90
N TYR A 223 0.82 8.67 -14.21
CA TYR A 223 2.14 8.66 -13.60
C TYR A 223 3.24 8.35 -14.60
N LEU A 224 2.99 7.50 -15.60
CA LEU A 224 3.92 7.25 -16.70
C LEU A 224 4.21 8.56 -17.47
N LEU A 225 3.16 9.30 -17.84
CA LEU A 225 3.33 10.59 -18.51
C LEU A 225 4.13 11.58 -17.68
N ARG A 226 3.92 11.64 -16.36
CA ARG A 226 4.69 12.53 -15.47
C ARG A 226 6.16 12.16 -15.42
N VAL A 227 6.47 10.86 -15.29
CA VAL A 227 7.86 10.37 -15.24
C VAL A 227 8.57 10.64 -16.56
N VAL A 228 7.97 10.26 -17.70
CA VAL A 228 8.55 10.51 -19.04
C VAL A 228 8.74 12.00 -19.30
N THR A 229 7.81 12.84 -18.85
CA THR A 229 7.95 14.31 -19.00
C THR A 229 9.11 14.83 -18.15
N ALA A 230 9.29 14.34 -16.92
CA ALA A 230 10.39 14.73 -16.06
C ALA A 230 11.76 14.30 -16.64
N GLU A 231 11.86 13.07 -17.15
CA GLU A 231 13.05 12.56 -17.85
C GLU A 231 13.39 13.39 -19.06
N THR A 232 12.39 13.67 -19.92
CA THR A 232 12.58 14.47 -21.12
C THR A 232 13.07 15.89 -20.77
N LYS A 233 12.49 16.48 -19.72
CA LYS A 233 12.90 17.79 -19.24
C LYS A 233 14.34 17.77 -18.76
N TYR A 234 14.73 16.79 -17.95
CA TYR A 234 16.10 16.62 -17.47
C TYR A 234 17.09 16.53 -18.66
N LEU A 235 16.82 15.65 -19.63
CA LEU A 235 17.67 15.45 -20.80
C LEU A 235 17.78 16.69 -21.71
N THR A 236 16.75 17.55 -21.73
CA THR A 236 16.77 18.79 -22.54
C THR A 236 17.42 19.97 -21.81
N GLU A 237 17.49 19.97 -20.48
CA GLU A 237 18.09 21.02 -19.67
C GLU A 237 19.59 20.78 -19.42
N GLN A 238 20.11 19.58 -19.69
CA GLN A 238 21.54 19.30 -19.59
C GLN A 238 22.30 19.83 -20.84
N GLU A 239 23.09 20.87 -20.62
CA GLU A 239 24.16 21.29 -21.53
C GLU A 239 25.40 20.43 -21.21
N GLU A 240 25.83 19.58 -22.13
CA GLU A 240 27.12 18.88 -22.35
C GLU A 240 27.99 18.37 -21.16
N ASP A 241 27.67 18.58 -19.90
CA ASP A 241 28.53 18.20 -18.77
C ASP A 241 27.91 17.11 -17.88
N GLY A 242 28.07 15.86 -18.31
CA GLY A 242 27.99 14.67 -17.44
C GLY A 242 26.56 14.16 -17.10
N ASP A 243 26.25 12.95 -17.56
CA ASP A 243 25.12 12.14 -17.07
C ASP A 243 25.34 11.90 -15.58
N ASP A 244 24.57 12.58 -14.74
CA ASP A 244 24.49 12.28 -13.30
C ASP A 244 23.21 11.47 -13.04
N ASP A 245 23.38 10.14 -13.01
CA ASP A 245 22.29 9.18 -12.81
C ASP A 245 21.51 9.47 -11.50
N ASP A 246 22.19 9.90 -10.44
CA ASP A 246 21.58 10.24 -9.15
C ASP A 246 20.60 11.43 -9.28
N VAL A 247 20.91 12.40 -10.13
CA VAL A 247 20.03 13.54 -10.38
C VAL A 247 18.82 13.13 -11.20
N LEU A 248 19.00 12.32 -12.24
CA LEU A 248 17.90 11.79 -13.06
C LEU A 248 16.93 10.99 -12.19
N ASP A 249 17.43 10.13 -11.31
CA ASP A 249 16.58 9.34 -10.41
C ASP A 249 15.80 10.20 -9.43
N ARG A 250 16.37 11.31 -8.95
CA ARG A 250 15.62 12.29 -8.16
C ARG A 250 14.47 12.92 -8.95
N TYR A 251 14.68 13.30 -10.22
CA TYR A 251 13.60 13.80 -11.09
C TYR A 251 12.49 12.77 -11.31
N ARG A 252 12.85 11.49 -11.48
CA ARG A 252 11.88 10.38 -11.59
C ARG A 252 11.07 10.20 -10.30
N LEU A 253 11.72 10.19 -9.14
CA LEU A 253 11.07 10.05 -7.84
C LEU A 253 10.12 11.21 -7.58
N ASP A 254 10.54 12.46 -7.81
CA ASP A 254 9.68 13.66 -7.65
C ASP A 254 8.49 13.64 -8.62
N ALA A 255 8.64 13.03 -9.79
CA ALA A 255 7.54 12.83 -10.74
C ALA A 255 6.55 11.74 -10.31
N GLY A 256 6.89 10.89 -9.34
CA GLY A 256 6.06 9.84 -8.77
C GLY A 256 6.39 8.44 -9.27
N MET A 257 7.66 8.13 -9.54
CA MET A 257 8.11 6.80 -9.96
C MET A 257 7.75 5.72 -8.92
N SER A 258 7.84 6.01 -7.62
CA SER A 258 7.41 5.08 -6.56
C SER A 258 5.93 4.69 -6.69
N THR A 259 5.07 5.66 -7.03
CA THR A 259 3.65 5.42 -7.27
C THR A 259 3.44 4.58 -8.54
N LEU A 260 4.17 4.88 -9.62
CA LEU A 260 4.11 4.13 -10.88
C LEU A 260 4.52 2.66 -10.68
N ARG A 261 5.59 2.41 -9.93
CA ARG A 261 6.05 1.06 -9.53
C ARG A 261 4.99 0.30 -8.73
N SER A 262 4.38 0.96 -7.76
CA SER A 262 3.29 0.37 -6.97
C SER A 262 2.08 0.01 -7.83
N ILE A 263 1.70 0.86 -8.81
CA ILE A 263 0.63 0.59 -9.77
C ILE A 263 0.98 -0.63 -10.63
N ALA A 264 2.21 -0.70 -11.17
CA ALA A 264 2.69 -1.82 -11.97
C ALA A 264 2.64 -3.15 -11.17
N LEU A 265 3.04 -3.14 -9.90
CA LEU A 265 2.94 -4.28 -8.99
C LEU A 265 1.49 -4.72 -8.76
N VAL A 266 0.56 -3.77 -8.59
CA VAL A 266 -0.88 -4.09 -8.43
C VAL A 266 -1.44 -4.71 -9.70
N ILE A 267 -1.23 -4.09 -10.86
CA ILE A 267 -1.73 -4.59 -12.16
C ILE A 267 -1.14 -5.98 -12.45
N GLY A 268 0.18 -6.11 -12.38
CA GLY A 268 0.87 -7.37 -12.65
C GLY A 268 0.49 -8.46 -11.66
N GLY A 269 0.41 -8.14 -10.37
CA GLY A 269 -0.02 -9.06 -9.33
C GLY A 269 -1.46 -9.56 -9.54
N LEU A 270 -2.40 -8.67 -9.89
CA LEU A 270 -3.78 -9.04 -10.24
C LEU A 270 -3.83 -9.96 -11.46
N CYS A 271 -2.99 -9.72 -12.48
CA CYS A 271 -2.86 -10.59 -13.64
C CYS A 271 -2.35 -11.99 -13.26
N CYS A 272 -1.48 -12.10 -12.25
CA CYS A 272 -1.00 -13.40 -11.76
C CYS A 272 -2.09 -14.23 -11.08
N ILE A 273 -2.96 -13.59 -10.29
CA ILE A 273 -3.86 -14.27 -9.35
C ILE A 273 -5.29 -14.46 -9.86
N SER A 274 -5.70 -13.79 -10.95
CA SER A 274 -7.07 -13.83 -11.45
C SER A 274 -7.12 -13.76 -12.98
N GLY A 275 -7.41 -14.87 -13.64
CA GLY A 275 -7.54 -14.94 -15.11
C GLY A 275 -8.55 -13.94 -15.67
N ASN A 276 -9.70 -13.81 -15.05
CA ASN A 276 -10.76 -12.89 -15.47
C ASN A 276 -10.33 -11.40 -15.37
N VAL A 277 -9.61 -11.01 -14.30
CA VAL A 277 -9.07 -9.66 -14.17
C VAL A 277 -7.92 -9.43 -15.15
N ARG A 278 -7.09 -10.47 -15.39
CA ARG A 278 -6.01 -10.44 -16.40
C ARG A 278 -6.54 -10.14 -17.79
N GLU A 279 -7.53 -10.91 -18.23
CA GLU A 279 -8.12 -10.74 -19.56
C GLU A 279 -8.60 -9.31 -19.75
N TYR A 280 -9.33 -8.78 -18.78
CA TYR A 280 -9.81 -7.39 -18.78
C TYR A 280 -8.68 -6.35 -18.83
N LEU A 281 -7.70 -6.47 -17.93
CA LEU A 281 -6.57 -5.51 -17.87
C LEU A 281 -5.70 -5.54 -19.13
N VAL A 282 -5.42 -6.75 -19.68
CA VAL A 282 -4.64 -6.88 -20.90
C VAL A 282 -5.37 -6.29 -22.11
N GLU A 283 -6.69 -6.49 -22.22
CA GLU A 283 -7.52 -5.88 -23.24
C GLU A 283 -7.47 -4.34 -23.11
N LYS A 284 -7.69 -3.83 -21.88
CA LYS A 284 -7.71 -2.40 -21.60
C LYS A 284 -6.37 -1.72 -21.90
N LEU A 285 -5.26 -2.35 -21.57
CA LEU A 285 -3.90 -1.83 -21.84
C LEU A 285 -3.54 -1.84 -23.33
N LYS A 286 -4.32 -2.51 -24.18
CA LYS A 286 -4.14 -2.59 -25.63
C LYS A 286 -5.14 -1.72 -26.42
N GLU A 287 -6.12 -1.08 -25.77
CA GLU A 287 -7.21 -0.34 -26.46
C GLU A 287 -6.74 0.84 -27.31
N GLU A 288 -5.58 1.45 -27.01
CA GLU A 288 -5.05 2.53 -27.84
C GLU A 288 -4.26 1.99 -29.03
N GLU A 289 -4.53 2.49 -30.25
CA GLU A 289 -3.80 2.12 -31.48
C GLU A 289 -2.28 2.42 -31.28
N ASN A 290 -1.45 1.38 -31.46
CA ASN A 290 0.00 1.39 -31.31
C ASN A 290 0.53 1.46 -29.87
N ARG A 291 -0.28 1.27 -28.85
CA ARG A 291 0.16 1.19 -27.47
C ARG A 291 0.43 -0.26 -27.05
N ASN A 292 1.59 -0.51 -26.44
CA ASN A 292 1.89 -1.77 -25.77
C ASN A 292 1.96 -1.56 -24.24
N GLY A 293 0.83 -1.23 -23.63
CA GLY A 293 0.75 -0.94 -22.19
C GLY A 293 1.19 -2.10 -21.29
N VAL A 294 1.11 -3.36 -21.78
CA VAL A 294 1.67 -4.51 -21.07
C VAL A 294 3.19 -4.42 -21.01
N ASN A 295 3.83 -4.02 -22.10
CA ASN A 295 5.29 -3.85 -22.17
C ASN A 295 5.76 -2.67 -21.29
N GLU A 296 5.00 -1.58 -21.24
CA GLU A 296 5.27 -0.45 -20.34
C GLU A 296 5.31 -0.90 -18.87
N ILE A 297 4.35 -1.73 -18.44
CA ILE A 297 4.33 -2.30 -17.09
C ILE A 297 5.54 -3.23 -16.87
N VAL A 298 5.91 -4.03 -17.86
CA VAL A 298 7.10 -4.91 -17.79
C VAL A 298 8.35 -4.08 -17.58
N GLN A 299 8.55 -2.98 -18.34
CA GLN A 299 9.71 -2.10 -18.20
C GLN A 299 9.79 -1.45 -16.82
N VAL A 300 8.66 -0.99 -16.28
CA VAL A 300 8.61 -0.42 -14.91
C VAL A 300 8.98 -1.47 -13.85
N LEU A 301 8.52 -2.71 -14.02
CA LEU A 301 8.86 -3.81 -13.10
C LEU A 301 10.33 -4.25 -13.24
N GLU A 302 10.89 -4.19 -14.43
CA GLU A 302 12.31 -4.46 -14.69
C GLU A 302 13.19 -3.44 -13.96
N SER A 303 12.91 -2.15 -14.14
CA SER A 303 13.60 -1.06 -13.44
C SER A 303 13.54 -1.23 -11.91
N LEU A 304 12.36 -1.57 -11.36
CA LEU A 304 12.22 -1.82 -9.92
C LEU A 304 13.12 -2.96 -9.44
N ILE A 305 13.15 -4.08 -10.18
CA ILE A 305 13.92 -5.26 -9.77
C ILE A 305 15.43 -5.05 -9.94
N GLU A 306 15.86 -4.23 -10.89
CA GLU A 306 17.26 -3.86 -11.04
C GLU A 306 17.74 -3.06 -9.83
N GLU A 307 16.98 -2.06 -9.38
CA GLU A 307 17.27 -1.27 -8.20
C GLU A 307 17.27 -2.13 -6.90
N GLU A 308 16.25 -3.00 -6.69
CA GLU A 308 16.23 -3.92 -5.55
C GLU A 308 17.43 -4.88 -5.52
N LYS A 309 17.98 -5.27 -6.66
CA LYS A 309 19.19 -6.10 -6.73
C LYS A 309 20.45 -5.35 -6.31
N GLU A 310 20.58 -4.09 -6.68
CA GLU A 310 21.70 -3.24 -6.29
C GLU A 310 21.69 -2.99 -4.78
N ASP A 311 20.52 -2.81 -4.20
CA ASP A 311 20.32 -2.65 -2.75
C ASP A 311 20.43 -3.97 -1.96
N GLY A 312 20.48 -5.11 -2.65
CA GLY A 312 20.58 -6.44 -2.04
C GLY A 312 19.28 -6.98 -1.45
N ASP A 313 18.15 -6.35 -1.75
CA ASP A 313 16.81 -6.65 -1.17
C ASP A 313 15.81 -7.16 -2.22
N LEU A 314 16.15 -8.25 -2.91
CA LEU A 314 15.34 -8.79 -3.99
C LEU A 314 14.00 -9.37 -3.51
N SER A 315 12.89 -8.68 -3.79
CA SER A 315 11.54 -9.17 -3.55
C SER A 315 11.17 -10.35 -4.46
N SER A 316 11.06 -11.55 -3.87
CA SER A 316 10.63 -12.75 -4.62
C SER A 316 9.22 -12.58 -5.21
N GLY A 317 8.40 -11.72 -4.63
CA GLY A 317 7.06 -11.40 -5.09
C GLY A 317 7.07 -10.59 -6.38
N ALA A 318 7.86 -9.50 -6.43
CA ALA A 318 8.03 -8.67 -7.61
C ALA A 318 8.61 -9.47 -8.79
N GLN A 319 9.60 -10.33 -8.54
CA GLN A 319 10.17 -11.19 -9.58
C GLN A 319 9.14 -12.17 -10.19
N LYS A 320 8.24 -12.74 -9.38
CA LYS A 320 7.15 -13.61 -9.89
C LYS A 320 6.17 -12.83 -10.76
N VAL A 321 5.83 -11.61 -10.34
CA VAL A 321 4.96 -10.71 -11.11
C VAL A 321 5.59 -10.38 -12.44
N LEU A 322 6.86 -9.97 -12.47
CA LEU A 322 7.59 -9.68 -13.70
C LEU A 322 7.59 -10.89 -14.67
N ASN A 323 7.94 -12.08 -14.18
CA ASN A 323 7.98 -13.29 -15.01
C ASN A 323 6.60 -13.61 -15.61
N SER A 324 5.52 -13.40 -14.86
CA SER A 324 4.16 -13.59 -15.34
C SER A 324 3.77 -12.55 -16.39
N MET A 325 4.15 -11.29 -16.20
CA MET A 325 3.85 -10.20 -17.15
C MET A 325 4.62 -10.37 -18.47
N ARG A 326 5.90 -10.77 -18.41
CA ARG A 326 6.70 -11.10 -19.62
C ARG A 326 6.06 -12.18 -20.48
N ALA A 327 5.33 -13.12 -19.89
CA ALA A 327 4.62 -14.16 -20.63
C ALA A 327 3.34 -13.65 -21.35
N LEU A 328 2.92 -12.40 -21.13
CA LEU A 328 1.76 -11.76 -21.75
C LEU A 328 2.14 -10.79 -22.88
N VAL A 329 3.42 -10.42 -22.99
CA VAL A 329 4.00 -9.64 -24.08
C VAL A 329 4.21 -10.52 -25.30
#